data_f738882da6ed693ae86bb1a5800261ff
#
_entry.id   f738882da6ed693ae86bb1a5800261ff
#
_cell.length_a   1.000
_cell.length_b   1.000
_cell.length_c   1.000
_cell.angle_alpha   90.00
_cell.angle_beta   90.00
_cell.angle_gamma   90.00
#
_symmetry.space_group_name_H-M   'P 1'
#
loop_
_entity.id
_entity.type
_entity.pdbx_description
1 polymer ?
#
loop_
_entity_poly.entity_id
_entity_poly.type
_entity_poly.pdbx_seq_one_letter_code
_entity_poly.pdbx_strand_id
1 'polypeptide(L)'
;MVTERVVSQLLTELDGIQALSGVVVLAATNRADMIDPALLRPGRFDKIVFVPMPDKGARQRILEIHSKDKPIGPDVELTKVAELTEGFSGADTSSVANTAVSLVLHEYLAKYPTPEEAAKHASEAHVMMRHFEEAVRKIKTQREGKPGEKVTVPYYR
;
A
#
# COMPACT_ATOMS: atom_id res chain seq x y z
N MET A 1 -3.20 30.12 -7.02
CA MET A 1 -2.27 31.15 -6.46
C MET A 1 -1.22 30.60 -5.49
N VAL A 2 -1.51 29.89 -4.42
CA VAL A 2 -0.45 29.37 -3.51
C VAL A 2 0.37 28.26 -4.20
N THR A 3 -0.29 27.33 -4.87
CA THR A 3 0.32 26.19 -5.56
C THR A 3 1.29 26.63 -6.68
N GLU A 4 0.92 27.61 -7.47
CA GLU A 4 1.77 28.15 -8.54
C GLU A 4 3.05 28.79 -8.01
N ARG A 5 2.97 29.49 -6.87
CA ARG A 5 4.15 30.06 -6.20
C ARG A 5 5.12 28.98 -5.72
N VAL A 6 4.58 27.92 -5.12
CA VAL A 6 5.40 26.79 -4.62
C VAL A 6 6.06 26.07 -5.77
N VAL A 7 5.33 25.79 -6.86
CA VAL A 7 5.89 25.16 -8.08
C VAL A 7 6.99 26.06 -8.68
N SER A 8 6.73 27.36 -8.82
CA SER A 8 7.73 28.31 -9.38
C SER A 8 9.00 28.37 -8.51
N GLN A 9 8.86 28.38 -7.19
CA GLN A 9 10.01 28.37 -6.30
C GLN A 9 10.77 27.04 -6.37
N LEU A 10 10.08 25.91 -6.39
CA LEU A 10 10.69 24.60 -6.58
C LEU A 10 11.48 24.52 -7.89
N LEU A 11 10.91 25.03 -8.98
CA LEU A 11 11.59 25.11 -10.28
C LEU A 11 12.86 25.95 -10.20
N THR A 12 12.80 27.09 -9.50
CA THR A 12 13.96 27.99 -9.34
C THR A 12 15.06 27.32 -8.52
N GLU A 13 14.71 26.57 -7.48
CA GLU A 13 15.69 25.83 -6.67
C GLU A 13 16.30 24.63 -7.43
N LEU A 14 15.50 23.94 -8.25
CA LEU A 14 15.99 22.82 -9.08
C LEU A 14 16.93 23.32 -10.20
N ASP A 15 16.62 24.48 -10.79
CA ASP A 15 17.42 25.11 -11.84
C ASP A 15 18.57 25.95 -11.29
N GLY A 16 18.77 25.98 -9.98
CA GLY A 16 19.65 26.91 -9.25
C GLY A 16 21.03 27.08 -9.88
N ILE A 17 21.60 28.30 -9.70
CA ILE A 17 22.89 28.76 -10.27
C ILE A 17 24.06 27.82 -9.90
N GLN A 18 23.94 27.03 -8.87
CA GLN A 18 24.90 25.99 -8.48
C GLN A 18 24.26 24.61 -8.71
N ALA A 19 24.87 23.83 -9.60
CA ALA A 19 24.47 22.43 -9.79
C ALA A 19 24.44 21.72 -8.43
N LEU A 20 23.28 21.12 -8.09
CA LEU A 20 23.09 20.32 -6.89
C LEU A 20 24.03 19.11 -6.95
N SER A 21 25.23 19.25 -6.38
CA SER A 21 26.22 18.16 -6.34
C SER A 21 25.90 17.27 -5.15
N GLY A 22 25.72 15.96 -5.40
CA GLY A 22 25.49 14.97 -4.36
C GLY A 22 24.05 14.92 -3.80
N VAL A 23 23.09 15.62 -4.43
CA VAL A 23 21.67 15.61 -4.05
C VAL A 23 20.85 14.89 -5.12
N VAL A 24 20.00 13.97 -4.69
CA VAL A 24 18.97 13.33 -5.53
C VAL A 24 17.60 13.77 -5.05
N VAL A 25 16.80 14.31 -5.96
CA VAL A 25 15.41 14.69 -5.67
C VAL A 25 14.49 13.60 -6.17
N LEU A 26 13.69 13.03 -5.29
CA LEU A 26 12.71 11.99 -5.60
C LEU A 26 11.30 12.50 -5.31
N ALA A 27 10.43 12.41 -6.30
CA ALA A 27 9.01 12.70 -6.14
C ALA A 27 8.18 11.44 -6.40
N ALA A 28 7.06 11.29 -5.69
CA ALA A 28 6.11 10.21 -5.91
C ALA A 28 4.69 10.77 -6.02
N THR A 29 3.94 10.25 -6.97
CA THR A 29 2.53 10.62 -7.18
C THR A 29 1.74 9.46 -7.76
N ASN A 30 0.46 9.38 -7.45
CA ASN A 30 -0.51 8.51 -8.13
C ASN A 30 -1.27 9.25 -9.25
N ARG A 31 -1.01 10.56 -9.44
CA ARG A 31 -1.66 11.44 -10.42
C ARG A 31 -0.60 12.10 -11.30
N ALA A 32 0.04 11.31 -12.18
CA ALA A 32 1.03 11.81 -13.12
C ALA A 32 0.45 12.86 -14.09
N ASP A 33 -0.84 12.77 -14.38
CA ASP A 33 -1.62 13.70 -15.21
C ASP A 33 -1.72 15.12 -14.63
N MET A 34 -1.49 15.28 -13.32
CA MET A 34 -1.54 16.58 -12.64
C MET A 34 -0.17 17.23 -12.44
N ILE A 35 0.91 16.57 -12.85
CA ILE A 35 2.25 17.14 -12.72
C ILE A 35 2.40 18.24 -13.78
N ASP A 36 2.88 19.42 -13.35
CA ASP A 36 3.23 20.50 -14.27
C ASP A 36 4.31 20.01 -15.25
N PRO A 37 4.08 20.09 -16.58
CA PRO A 37 5.07 19.67 -17.59
C PRO A 37 6.44 20.35 -17.44
N ALA A 38 6.49 21.54 -16.86
CA ALA A 38 7.73 22.22 -16.58
C ALA A 38 8.65 21.46 -15.62
N LEU A 39 8.08 20.69 -14.68
CA LEU A 39 8.84 19.85 -13.75
C LEU A 39 9.48 18.63 -14.43
N LEU A 40 8.93 18.18 -15.57
CA LEU A 40 9.39 16.98 -16.29
C LEU A 40 10.45 17.29 -17.37
N ARG A 41 10.92 18.54 -17.44
CA ARG A 41 11.99 18.92 -18.37
C ARG A 41 13.35 18.37 -17.93
N PRO A 42 14.27 18.10 -18.89
CA PRO A 42 15.64 17.69 -18.58
C PRO A 42 16.33 18.60 -17.57
N GLY A 43 17.06 18.01 -16.64
CA GLY A 43 17.71 18.73 -15.53
C GLY A 43 16.87 18.90 -14.28
N ARG A 44 15.61 18.45 -14.29
CA ARG A 44 14.67 18.46 -13.15
C ARG A 44 14.27 17.03 -12.80
N PHE A 45 13.00 16.64 -12.99
CA PHE A 45 12.56 15.25 -12.90
C PHE A 45 12.69 14.58 -14.28
N ASP A 46 13.91 14.30 -14.67
CA ASP A 46 14.25 13.76 -15.98
C ASP A 46 14.10 12.24 -16.08
N LYS A 47 14.00 11.56 -14.95
CA LYS A 47 13.79 10.11 -14.91
C LYS A 47 12.45 9.76 -14.27
N ILE A 48 11.54 9.25 -15.07
CA ILE A 48 10.23 8.79 -14.62
C ILE A 48 10.27 7.27 -14.48
N VAL A 49 9.87 6.77 -13.33
CA VAL A 49 9.75 5.34 -13.05
C VAL A 49 8.29 5.02 -12.76
N PHE A 50 7.71 4.19 -13.60
CA PHE A 50 6.37 3.66 -13.36
C PHE A 50 6.43 2.45 -12.42
N VAL A 51 5.64 2.48 -11.36
CA VAL A 51 5.47 1.35 -10.45
C VAL A 51 4.19 0.61 -10.83
N PRO A 52 4.28 -0.57 -11.46
CA PRO A 52 3.10 -1.32 -11.89
C PRO A 52 2.35 -1.93 -10.71
N MET A 53 1.14 -2.42 -10.98
CA MET A 53 0.42 -3.27 -10.02
C MET A 53 1.24 -4.54 -9.76
N PRO A 54 1.27 -5.03 -8.50
CA PRO A 54 2.05 -6.21 -8.15
C PRO A 54 1.48 -7.47 -8.81
N ASP A 55 2.35 -8.30 -9.37
CA ASP A 55 2.02 -9.66 -9.79
C ASP A 55 1.77 -10.58 -8.58
N LYS A 56 1.40 -11.84 -8.82
CA LYS A 56 1.12 -12.80 -7.74
C LYS A 56 2.31 -12.96 -6.78
N GLY A 57 3.54 -13.06 -7.32
CA GLY A 57 4.75 -13.23 -6.51
C GLY A 57 5.05 -12.01 -5.64
N ALA A 58 4.89 -10.82 -6.21
CA ALA A 58 5.02 -9.57 -5.46
C ALA A 58 3.95 -9.44 -4.37
N ARG A 59 2.68 -9.82 -4.62
CA ARG A 59 1.63 -9.82 -3.60
C ARG A 59 1.93 -10.81 -2.48
N GLN A 60 2.40 -12.01 -2.81
CA GLN A 60 2.83 -12.98 -1.79
C GLN A 60 3.94 -12.38 -0.91
N ARG A 61 4.93 -11.75 -1.51
CA ARG A 61 6.02 -11.09 -0.77
C ARG A 61 5.54 -9.97 0.13
N ILE A 62 4.58 -9.17 -0.33
CA ILE A 62 3.93 -8.14 0.49
C ILE A 62 3.23 -8.77 1.68
N LEU A 63 2.46 -9.85 1.47
CA LEU A 63 1.80 -10.58 2.56
C LEU A 63 2.81 -11.14 3.56
N GLU A 64 3.90 -11.75 3.10
CA GLU A 64 4.99 -12.25 3.96
C GLU A 64 5.57 -11.14 4.86
N ILE A 65 5.90 -9.99 4.26
CA ILE A 65 6.46 -8.83 4.98
C ILE A 65 5.47 -8.33 6.04
N HIS A 66 4.20 -8.18 5.67
CA HIS A 66 3.17 -7.65 6.57
C HIS A 66 2.62 -8.69 7.55
N SER A 67 2.91 -9.97 7.37
CA SER A 67 2.60 -11.04 8.32
C SER A 67 3.74 -11.39 9.26
N LYS A 68 4.95 -10.88 8.99
CA LYS A 68 6.10 -11.05 9.86
C LYS A 68 5.76 -10.50 11.26
N ASP A 69 6.20 -11.18 12.28
CA ASP A 69 5.97 -10.82 13.69
C ASP A 69 4.50 -10.85 14.15
N LYS A 70 3.60 -11.46 13.35
CA LYS A 70 2.21 -11.68 13.72
C LYS A 70 1.96 -13.16 14.06
N PRO A 71 1.05 -13.49 14.98
CA PRO A 71 0.76 -14.86 15.35
C PRO A 71 -0.05 -15.58 14.25
N ILE A 72 0.64 -15.99 13.20
CA ILE A 72 0.03 -16.67 12.05
C ILE A 72 -0.17 -18.15 12.40
N GLY A 73 -1.39 -18.64 12.17
CA GLY A 73 -1.73 -20.03 12.36
C GLY A 73 -1.11 -20.97 11.31
N PRO A 74 -0.96 -22.26 11.64
CA PRO A 74 -0.31 -23.23 10.76
C PRO A 74 -1.13 -23.58 9.51
N ASP A 75 -2.39 -23.21 9.44
CA ASP A 75 -3.30 -23.43 8.32
C ASP A 75 -3.19 -22.33 7.23
N VAL A 76 -2.41 -21.27 7.50
CA VAL A 76 -2.31 -20.11 6.60
C VAL A 76 -1.33 -20.38 5.47
N GLU A 77 -1.84 -20.39 4.25
CA GLU A 77 -1.05 -20.48 3.03
C GLU A 77 -1.07 -19.11 2.30
N LEU A 78 -0.05 -18.28 2.53
CA LEU A 78 0.04 -16.94 1.92
C LEU A 78 0.04 -16.96 0.40
N THR A 79 0.46 -18.06 -0.22
CA THR A 79 0.38 -18.27 -1.67
C THR A 79 -1.09 -18.30 -2.15
N LYS A 80 -1.97 -18.99 -1.40
CA LYS A 80 -3.41 -18.99 -1.69
C LYS A 80 -4.03 -17.61 -1.49
N VAL A 81 -3.62 -16.90 -0.42
CA VAL A 81 -4.07 -15.52 -0.20
C VAL A 81 -3.65 -14.62 -1.36
N ALA A 82 -2.41 -14.78 -1.88
CA ALA A 82 -1.94 -14.03 -3.06
C ALA A 82 -2.76 -14.34 -4.32
N GLU A 83 -3.27 -15.55 -4.49
CA GLU A 83 -4.20 -15.89 -5.58
C GLU A 83 -5.55 -15.16 -5.42
N LEU A 84 -6.11 -15.17 -4.22
CA LEU A 84 -7.39 -14.51 -3.92
C LEU A 84 -7.34 -12.99 -4.09
N THR A 85 -6.14 -12.38 -4.07
CA THR A 85 -5.92 -10.93 -4.17
C THR A 85 -5.54 -10.47 -5.58
N GLU A 86 -5.93 -11.20 -6.62
CA GLU A 86 -5.69 -10.78 -8.00
C GLU A 86 -6.21 -9.37 -8.27
N GLY A 87 -5.40 -8.54 -8.92
CA GLY A 87 -5.73 -7.14 -9.21
C GLY A 87 -5.68 -6.19 -7.99
N PHE A 88 -5.15 -6.63 -6.84
CA PHE A 88 -4.94 -5.76 -5.70
C PHE A 88 -3.66 -4.94 -5.86
N SER A 89 -3.70 -3.68 -5.42
CA SER A 89 -2.50 -2.85 -5.25
C SER A 89 -1.65 -3.34 -4.07
N GLY A 90 -0.45 -2.79 -3.94
CA GLY A 90 0.39 -3.05 -2.76
C GLY A 90 -0.29 -2.63 -1.46
N ALA A 91 -0.99 -1.49 -1.48
CA ALA A 91 -1.76 -0.99 -0.34
C ALA A 91 -2.94 -1.90 0.03
N ASP A 92 -3.71 -2.36 -0.98
CA ASP A 92 -4.82 -3.30 -0.74
C ASP A 92 -4.28 -4.61 -0.14
N THR A 93 -3.18 -5.14 -0.71
CA THR A 93 -2.58 -6.40 -0.26
C THR A 93 -2.05 -6.30 1.18
N SER A 94 -1.40 -5.20 1.55
CA SER A 94 -0.97 -4.97 2.93
C SER A 94 -2.16 -4.81 3.88
N SER A 95 -3.24 -4.18 3.41
CA SER A 95 -4.48 -4.02 4.18
C SER A 95 -5.15 -5.36 4.48
N VAL A 96 -5.02 -6.38 3.61
CA VAL A 96 -5.51 -7.74 3.88
C VAL A 96 -4.87 -8.30 5.15
N ALA A 97 -3.54 -8.25 5.26
CA ALA A 97 -2.84 -8.76 6.43
C ALA A 97 -3.22 -8.01 7.73
N ASN A 98 -3.39 -6.68 7.64
CA ASN A 98 -3.79 -5.88 8.79
C ASN A 98 -5.25 -6.14 9.19
N THR A 99 -6.15 -6.27 8.21
CA THR A 99 -7.57 -6.57 8.48
C THR A 99 -7.73 -7.97 9.08
N ALA A 100 -6.97 -8.96 8.62
CA ALA A 100 -7.00 -10.31 9.18
C ALA A 100 -6.63 -10.30 10.69
N VAL A 101 -5.60 -9.55 11.07
CA VAL A 101 -5.23 -9.36 12.49
C VAL A 101 -6.33 -8.64 13.28
N SER A 102 -6.91 -7.58 12.69
CA SER A 102 -8.01 -6.86 13.35
C SER A 102 -9.22 -7.76 13.61
N LEU A 103 -9.55 -8.67 12.69
CA LEU A 103 -10.62 -9.66 12.89
C LEU A 103 -10.34 -10.56 14.08
N VAL A 104 -9.12 -11.10 14.16
CA VAL A 104 -8.73 -11.92 15.34
C VAL A 104 -8.84 -11.13 16.62
N LEU A 105 -8.37 -9.88 16.61
CA LEU A 105 -8.45 -9.03 17.81
C LEU A 105 -9.89 -8.80 18.24
N HIS A 106 -10.80 -8.54 17.30
CA HIS A 106 -12.22 -8.39 17.62
C HIS A 106 -12.83 -9.68 18.18
N GLU A 107 -12.57 -10.84 17.59
CA GLU A 107 -13.04 -12.14 18.09
C GLU A 107 -12.48 -12.42 19.49
N TYR A 108 -11.20 -12.13 19.67
CA TYR A 108 -10.50 -12.35 20.94
C TYR A 108 -11.06 -11.48 22.06
N LEU A 109 -11.26 -10.18 21.84
CA LEU A 109 -11.84 -9.27 22.83
C LEU A 109 -13.31 -9.56 23.11
N ALA A 110 -14.04 -10.09 22.15
CA ALA A 110 -15.42 -10.55 22.38
C ALA A 110 -15.47 -11.81 23.27
N LYS A 111 -14.46 -12.69 23.15
CA LYS A 111 -14.34 -13.92 23.98
C LYS A 111 -13.79 -13.61 25.36
N TYR A 112 -12.90 -12.66 25.52
CA TYR A 112 -12.21 -12.26 26.74
C TYR A 112 -12.38 -10.78 27.02
N PRO A 113 -13.53 -10.37 27.63
CA PRO A 113 -13.87 -8.95 27.76
C PRO A 113 -13.08 -8.20 28.83
N THR A 114 -12.42 -8.92 29.76
CA THR A 114 -11.60 -8.27 30.79
C THR A 114 -10.11 -8.32 30.47
N PRO A 115 -9.34 -7.27 30.84
CA PRO A 115 -7.90 -7.24 30.58
C PRO A 115 -7.14 -8.42 31.21
N GLU A 116 -7.58 -8.88 32.40
CA GLU A 116 -6.94 -9.99 33.09
C GLU A 116 -7.18 -11.33 32.37
N GLU A 117 -8.38 -11.58 31.85
CA GLU A 117 -8.70 -12.76 31.04
C GLU A 117 -7.96 -12.72 29.70
N ALA A 118 -7.97 -11.56 29.01
CA ALA A 118 -7.24 -11.37 27.80
C ALA A 118 -5.73 -11.64 27.97
N ALA A 119 -5.10 -11.14 29.03
CA ALA A 119 -3.68 -11.39 29.29
C ALA A 119 -3.35 -12.89 29.51
N LYS A 120 -4.22 -13.64 30.17
CA LYS A 120 -4.03 -15.09 30.45
C LYS A 120 -4.10 -15.93 29.17
N HIS A 121 -4.89 -15.54 28.19
CA HIS A 121 -5.17 -16.31 26.98
C HIS A 121 -4.52 -15.73 25.72
N ALA A 122 -3.57 -14.78 25.84
CA ALA A 122 -2.95 -14.08 24.71
C ALA A 122 -2.32 -15.04 23.67
N SER A 123 -1.83 -16.21 24.11
CA SER A 123 -1.27 -17.24 23.23
C SER A 123 -2.31 -17.96 22.34
N GLU A 124 -3.60 -17.79 22.60
CA GLU A 124 -4.66 -18.40 21.78
C GLU A 124 -5.01 -17.57 20.54
N ALA A 125 -4.59 -16.31 20.49
CA ALA A 125 -4.91 -15.39 19.40
C ALA A 125 -4.03 -15.66 18.17
N HIS A 126 -4.51 -16.51 17.25
CA HIS A 126 -3.82 -16.81 16.01
C HIS A 126 -4.65 -16.38 14.80
N VAL A 127 -3.95 -15.82 13.82
CA VAL A 127 -4.55 -15.44 12.52
C VAL A 127 -4.65 -16.70 11.66
N MET A 128 -5.85 -17.22 11.49
CA MET A 128 -6.15 -18.42 10.69
C MET A 128 -6.51 -18.05 9.26
N MET A 129 -6.49 -19.01 8.35
CA MET A 129 -6.80 -18.79 6.93
C MET A 129 -8.17 -18.11 6.71
N ARG A 130 -9.19 -18.46 7.49
CA ARG A 130 -10.53 -17.85 7.43
C ARG A 130 -10.53 -16.34 7.63
N HIS A 131 -9.61 -15.81 8.46
CA HIS A 131 -9.49 -14.37 8.70
C HIS A 131 -8.91 -13.64 7.47
N PHE A 132 -7.97 -14.29 6.78
CA PHE A 132 -7.45 -13.76 5.51
C PHE A 132 -8.53 -13.78 4.42
N GLU A 133 -9.30 -14.85 4.29
CA GLU A 133 -10.40 -14.94 3.31
C GLU A 133 -11.47 -13.88 3.58
N GLU A 134 -11.82 -13.66 4.84
CA GLU A 134 -12.77 -12.61 5.21
C GLU A 134 -12.20 -11.21 4.96
N ALA A 135 -10.92 -10.98 5.27
CA ALA A 135 -10.24 -9.72 4.99
C ALA A 135 -10.24 -9.40 3.49
N VAL A 136 -9.92 -10.39 2.64
CA VAL A 136 -9.99 -10.24 1.17
C VAL A 136 -11.39 -9.86 0.74
N ARG A 137 -12.42 -10.50 1.27
CA ARG A 137 -13.83 -10.20 0.94
C ARG A 137 -14.20 -8.76 1.30
N LYS A 138 -13.86 -8.32 2.51
CA LYS A 138 -14.10 -6.95 2.98
C LYS A 138 -13.45 -5.91 2.07
N ILE A 139 -12.19 -6.13 1.70
CA ILE A 139 -11.46 -5.19 0.84
C ILE A 139 -12.00 -5.19 -0.59
N LYS A 140 -12.39 -6.34 -1.15
CA LYS A 140 -13.07 -6.40 -2.45
C LYS A 140 -14.34 -5.57 -2.46
N THR A 141 -15.21 -5.75 -1.46
CA THR A 141 -16.45 -4.97 -1.33
C THR A 141 -16.18 -3.47 -1.21
N GLN A 142 -15.17 -3.07 -0.46
CA GLN A 142 -14.79 -1.64 -0.36
C GLN A 142 -14.30 -1.05 -1.68
N ARG A 143 -13.60 -1.84 -2.50
CA ARG A 143 -13.14 -1.42 -3.84
C ARG A 143 -14.30 -1.28 -4.82
N GLU A 144 -15.24 -2.21 -4.81
CA GLU A 144 -16.43 -2.19 -5.67
C GLU A 144 -17.36 -1.02 -5.32
N GLY A 145 -17.44 -0.62 -4.06
CA GLY A 145 -18.22 0.54 -3.59
C GLY A 145 -17.59 1.90 -3.89
N LYS A 146 -16.32 1.96 -4.32
CA LYS A 146 -15.67 3.19 -4.82
C LYS A 146 -15.79 3.22 -6.33
N PRO A 147 -16.44 4.24 -6.96
CA PRO A 147 -16.42 4.40 -8.40
C PRO A 147 -14.97 4.45 -8.86
N GLY A 148 -14.58 3.47 -9.66
CA GLY A 148 -13.19 3.24 -10.04
C GLY A 148 -12.60 4.44 -10.78
N GLU A 149 -11.57 5.05 -10.24
CA GLU A 149 -10.62 5.83 -11.02
C GLU A 149 -9.92 4.87 -11.99
N LYS A 150 -10.42 4.82 -13.22
CA LYS A 150 -9.67 4.25 -14.32
C LYS A 150 -8.48 5.17 -14.56
N VAL A 151 -7.32 4.81 -14.01
CA VAL A 151 -6.06 5.47 -14.36
C VAL A 151 -5.73 5.08 -15.80
N THR A 152 -6.24 5.84 -16.74
CA THR A 152 -5.76 5.86 -18.12
C THR A 152 -4.49 6.71 -18.11
N VAL A 153 -3.34 6.08 -18.22
CA VAL A 153 -2.05 6.77 -18.38
C VAL A 153 -1.80 6.93 -19.89
N PRO A 154 -1.94 8.15 -20.48
CA PRO A 154 -1.86 8.35 -21.92
C PRO A 154 -0.41 8.42 -22.47
N TYR A 155 0.63 8.25 -21.67
CA TYR A 155 1.98 8.66 -22.05
C TYR A 155 3.05 7.61 -21.85
N TYR A 156 2.85 6.37 -22.34
CA TYR A 156 3.98 5.46 -22.51
C TYR A 156 3.81 4.65 -23.80
N ARG A 157 4.41 5.17 -24.87
CA ARG A 157 4.90 4.40 -26.00
C ARG A 157 6.41 4.51 -26.04
#